data_0b2bf6fdf5277d4eb8a2a765719e9645
#
_entry.id   0b2bf6fdf5277d4eb8a2a765719e9645
#
_cell.length_a   1.000
_cell.length_b   1.000
_cell.length_c   1.000
_cell.angle_alpha   90.00
_cell.angle_beta   90.00
_cell.angle_gamma   90.00
#
_symmetry.space_group_name_H-M   'P 1'
#
loop_
_entity.id
_entity.type
_entity.pdbx_description
1 polymer ?
#
loop_
_entity_poly.entity_id
_entity_poly.type
_entity_poly.pdbx_seq_one_letter_code
_entity_poly.pdbx_strand_id
1 'polypeptide(L)'
;MSRILIVDDERPIRSTLRDILEYEKIKVDEAENGIQAIKQFKSGEYDAVLCDIKMPGMDGIEVLTEMQNINPDVPVIMISGHGTIETAVESLKKGAYDYISKPPDLNRLLVTVRNALDRKTLVKETRTLKRKVSSKSASPIIGTSAPIM
;
A
#
# COMPACT_ATOMS: atom_id res chain seq x y z
N MET A 1 -4.01 4.82 -15.14
CA MET A 1 -4.21 5.76 -14.03
C MET A 1 -4.22 5.00 -12.73
N SER A 2 -3.45 5.46 -11.76
CA SER A 2 -3.37 4.78 -10.47
C SER A 2 -4.65 4.94 -9.66
N ARG A 3 -5.00 3.94 -8.88
CA ARG A 3 -6.18 3.96 -8.02
C ARG A 3 -5.77 3.66 -6.59
N ILE A 4 -6.23 4.50 -5.66
CA ILE A 4 -5.93 4.37 -4.23
C ILE A 4 -7.24 4.24 -3.45
N LEU A 5 -7.23 3.36 -2.45
CA LEU A 5 -8.33 3.24 -1.50
C LEU A 5 -7.95 4.00 -0.23
N ILE A 6 -8.81 4.91 0.21
CA ILE A 6 -8.63 5.63 1.46
C ILE A 6 -9.58 5.04 2.49
N VAL A 7 -9.02 4.59 3.62
CA VAL A 7 -9.80 3.99 4.72
C VAL A 7 -9.64 4.86 5.96
N ASP A 8 -10.71 5.52 6.35
CA ASP A 8 -10.73 6.41 7.52
C ASP A 8 -12.18 6.60 7.94
N ASP A 9 -12.45 6.59 9.24
CA ASP A 9 -13.81 6.78 9.74
C ASP A 9 -14.23 8.25 9.76
N GLU A 10 -13.28 9.17 9.57
CA GLU A 10 -13.55 10.60 9.58
C GLU A 10 -13.70 11.14 8.16
N ARG A 11 -14.92 11.53 7.82
CA ARG A 11 -15.20 12.03 6.48
C ARG A 11 -14.37 13.25 6.06
N PRO A 12 -14.16 14.25 6.94
CA PRO A 12 -13.34 15.41 6.57
C PRO A 12 -11.92 15.03 6.15
N ILE A 13 -11.34 14.03 6.82
CA ILE A 13 -10.00 13.56 6.50
C ILE A 13 -10.01 12.85 5.15
N ARG A 14 -11.00 11.98 4.92
CA ARG A 14 -11.13 11.31 3.61
C ARG A 14 -11.25 12.33 2.49
N SER A 15 -12.09 13.36 2.69
CA SER A 15 -12.28 14.40 1.67
C SER A 15 -11.00 15.15 1.38
N THR A 16 -10.24 15.51 2.42
CA THR A 16 -8.98 16.22 2.24
C THR A 16 -7.96 15.37 1.48
N LEU A 17 -7.81 14.11 1.89
CA LEU A 17 -6.88 13.20 1.21
C LEU A 17 -7.29 12.96 -0.24
N ARG A 18 -8.59 12.81 -0.46
CA ARG A 18 -9.12 12.62 -1.80
C ARG A 18 -8.78 13.81 -2.70
N ASP A 19 -9.02 15.02 -2.21
CA ASP A 19 -8.75 16.24 -2.98
C ASP A 19 -7.28 16.33 -3.35
N ILE A 20 -6.39 16.02 -2.41
CA ILE A 20 -4.95 16.03 -2.64
C ILE A 20 -4.56 15.03 -3.73
N LEU A 21 -5.06 13.82 -3.63
CA LEU A 21 -4.70 12.74 -4.57
C LEU A 21 -5.32 12.95 -5.94
N GLU A 22 -6.56 13.42 -6.00
CA GLU A 22 -7.21 13.72 -7.27
C GLU A 22 -6.52 14.86 -8.01
N TYR A 23 -5.99 15.82 -7.25
CA TYR A 23 -5.21 16.89 -7.85
C TYR A 23 -3.98 16.33 -8.58
N GLU A 24 -3.42 15.23 -8.07
CA GLU A 24 -2.28 14.54 -8.70
C GLU A 24 -2.74 13.52 -9.75
N LYS A 25 -4.01 13.57 -10.14
CA LYS A 25 -4.60 12.70 -11.16
C LYS A 25 -4.61 11.22 -10.77
N ILE A 26 -4.80 10.97 -9.49
CA ILE A 26 -4.95 9.62 -8.96
C ILE A 26 -6.42 9.37 -8.68
N LYS A 27 -6.95 8.23 -9.08
CA LYS A 27 -8.33 7.85 -8.76
C LYS A 27 -8.42 7.42 -7.32
N VAL A 28 -9.48 7.83 -6.64
CA VAL A 28 -9.66 7.56 -5.22
C VAL A 28 -11.03 6.93 -4.96
N ASP A 29 -11.02 5.83 -4.20
CA ASP A 29 -12.22 5.28 -3.61
C ASP A 29 -12.09 5.44 -2.09
N GLU A 30 -13.21 5.50 -1.39
CA GLU A 30 -13.23 5.71 0.06
C GLU A 30 -13.97 4.58 0.77
N ALA A 31 -13.47 4.21 1.95
CA ALA A 31 -14.14 3.30 2.86
C ALA A 31 -14.16 3.94 4.23
N GLU A 32 -15.27 3.83 4.94
CA GLU A 32 -15.41 4.47 6.25
C GLU A 32 -15.14 3.53 7.43
N ASN A 33 -14.92 2.26 7.15
CA ASN A 33 -14.57 1.28 8.19
C ASN A 33 -13.81 0.11 7.56
N GLY A 34 -13.27 -0.75 8.42
CA GLY A 34 -12.44 -1.87 7.97
C GLY A 34 -13.20 -2.90 7.17
N ILE A 35 -14.44 -3.20 7.54
CA ILE A 35 -15.24 -4.21 6.84
C ILE A 35 -15.51 -3.76 5.40
N GLN A 36 -15.90 -2.50 5.25
CA GLN A 36 -16.14 -1.92 3.93
C GLN A 36 -14.86 -1.89 3.11
N ALA A 37 -13.74 -1.55 3.75
CA ALA A 37 -12.45 -1.50 3.09
C ALA A 37 -12.04 -2.85 2.52
N ILE A 38 -12.18 -3.91 3.31
CA ILE A 38 -11.82 -5.26 2.88
C ILE A 38 -12.72 -5.69 1.71
N LYS A 39 -14.01 -5.41 1.80
CA LYS A 39 -14.96 -5.76 0.75
C LYS A 39 -14.59 -5.07 -0.56
N GLN A 40 -14.28 -3.77 -0.51
CA GLN A 40 -13.87 -3.02 -1.69
C GLN A 40 -12.53 -3.52 -2.23
N PHE A 41 -11.61 -3.83 -1.34
CA PHE A 41 -10.29 -4.31 -1.72
C PHE A 41 -10.37 -5.63 -2.49
N LYS A 42 -11.27 -6.52 -2.09
CA LYS A 42 -11.47 -7.81 -2.77
C LYS A 42 -12.07 -7.65 -4.16
N SER A 43 -12.95 -6.67 -4.32
CA SER A 43 -13.68 -6.51 -5.58
C SER A 43 -13.03 -5.55 -6.56
N GLY A 44 -12.06 -4.75 -6.13
CA GLY A 44 -11.40 -3.77 -6.96
C GLY A 44 -9.92 -4.05 -7.13
N GLU A 45 -9.30 -3.28 -8.01
CA GLU A 45 -7.85 -3.32 -8.17
C GLU A 45 -7.28 -2.00 -7.72
N TYR A 46 -6.51 -2.03 -6.65
CA TYR A 46 -5.88 -0.84 -6.09
C TYR A 46 -4.38 -0.91 -6.20
N ASP A 47 -3.78 0.24 -6.44
CA ASP A 47 -2.32 0.35 -6.55
C ASP A 47 -1.68 0.68 -5.21
N ALA A 48 -2.45 1.24 -4.30
CA ALA A 48 -2.01 1.51 -2.92
C ALA A 48 -3.23 1.74 -2.04
N VAL A 49 -3.03 1.69 -0.73
CA VAL A 49 -4.08 1.96 0.26
C VAL A 49 -3.54 2.92 1.31
N LEU A 50 -4.35 3.92 1.66
CA LEU A 50 -4.09 4.78 2.82
C LEU A 50 -5.09 4.37 3.89
N CYS A 51 -4.61 3.92 5.05
CA CYS A 51 -5.47 3.37 6.08
C CYS A 51 -5.21 3.99 7.44
N ASP A 52 -6.26 4.50 8.07
CA ASP A 52 -6.19 4.99 9.44
C ASP A 52 -6.06 3.80 10.39
N ILE A 53 -5.30 3.97 11.45
CA ILE A 53 -5.12 2.89 12.44
C ILE A 53 -6.29 2.80 13.39
N LYS A 54 -6.75 3.95 13.92
CA LYS A 54 -7.83 3.94 14.92
C LYS A 54 -9.18 4.12 14.28
N MET A 55 -9.94 3.03 14.23
CA MET A 55 -11.30 3.04 13.71
C MET A 55 -12.15 2.17 14.61
N PRO A 56 -13.46 2.47 14.76
CA PRO A 56 -14.37 1.62 15.52
C PRO A 56 -14.49 0.23 14.89
N GLY A 57 -14.56 -0.78 15.70
CA GLY A 57 -14.69 -2.15 15.24
C GLY A 57 -13.35 -2.71 14.80
N MET A 58 -13.19 -2.96 13.50
CA MET A 58 -11.93 -3.45 12.95
C MET A 58 -10.94 -2.32 12.82
N ASP A 59 -9.82 -2.37 13.54
CA ASP A 59 -8.81 -1.31 13.47
C ASP A 59 -7.92 -1.44 12.24
N GLY A 60 -7.09 -0.41 12.00
CA GLY A 60 -6.26 -0.38 10.80
C GLY A 60 -5.22 -1.48 10.72
N ILE A 61 -4.71 -1.95 11.86
CA ILE A 61 -3.75 -3.06 11.87
C ILE A 61 -4.43 -4.35 11.40
N GLU A 62 -5.66 -4.59 11.84
CA GLU A 62 -6.43 -5.74 11.37
C GLU A 62 -6.73 -5.65 9.87
N VAL A 63 -7.07 -4.44 9.39
CA VAL A 63 -7.29 -4.20 7.96
C VAL A 63 -6.02 -4.50 7.18
N LEU A 64 -4.87 -4.02 7.66
CA LEU A 64 -3.57 -4.27 7.04
C LEU A 64 -3.30 -5.77 6.92
N THR A 65 -3.51 -6.50 8.02
CA THR A 65 -3.28 -7.95 8.04
C THR A 65 -4.15 -8.67 7.01
N GLU A 66 -5.42 -8.32 6.94
CA GLU A 66 -6.33 -8.91 5.96
C GLU A 66 -5.95 -8.57 4.53
N MET A 67 -5.58 -7.32 4.28
CA MET A 67 -5.16 -6.90 2.94
C MET A 67 -3.89 -7.61 2.49
N GLN A 68 -2.93 -7.82 3.40
CA GLN A 68 -1.72 -8.56 3.10
C GLN A 68 -2.02 -10.02 2.75
N ASN A 69 -3.03 -10.61 3.40
CA ASN A 69 -3.45 -11.97 3.07
C ASN A 69 -4.12 -12.04 1.70
N ILE A 70 -4.84 -11.01 1.32
CA ILE A 70 -5.55 -10.97 0.03
C ILE A 70 -4.58 -10.69 -1.11
N ASN A 71 -3.75 -9.66 -0.98
CA ASN A 71 -2.79 -9.29 -2.01
C ASN A 71 -1.60 -8.55 -1.39
N PRO A 72 -0.51 -9.25 -1.08
CA PRO A 72 0.65 -8.63 -0.42
C PRO A 72 1.43 -7.67 -1.31
N ASP A 73 1.12 -7.60 -2.60
CA ASP A 73 1.82 -6.70 -3.51
C ASP A 73 1.31 -5.27 -3.46
N VAL A 74 0.11 -5.05 -2.91
CA VAL A 74 -0.45 -3.72 -2.81
C VAL A 74 0.10 -3.04 -1.55
N PRO A 75 0.87 -1.96 -1.69
CA PRO A 75 1.41 -1.27 -0.52
C PRO A 75 0.30 -0.58 0.28
N VAL A 76 0.37 -0.75 1.60
CA VAL A 76 -0.57 -0.12 2.52
C VAL A 76 0.19 0.88 3.36
N ILE A 77 -0.22 2.15 3.29
CA ILE A 77 0.38 3.23 4.07
C ILE A 77 -0.54 3.50 5.25
N MET A 78 0.00 3.40 6.45
CA MET A 78 -0.79 3.65 7.67
C MET A 78 -0.71 5.12 8.06
N ILE A 79 -1.84 5.67 8.48
CA ILE A 79 -1.92 7.07 8.92
C ILE A 79 -2.59 7.10 10.29
N SER A 80 -2.02 7.82 11.24
CA SER A 80 -2.64 7.92 12.56
C SER A 80 -2.33 9.24 13.27
N GLY A 81 -3.35 9.81 13.89
CA GLY A 81 -3.21 11.02 14.70
C GLY A 81 -2.84 10.72 16.15
N HIS A 82 -2.97 9.46 16.55
CA HIS A 82 -2.73 9.06 17.93
C HIS A 82 -1.68 7.97 18.04
N GLY A 83 -0.86 7.85 17.00
CA GLY A 83 0.11 6.79 16.97
C GLY A 83 1.30 7.05 17.88
N THR A 84 1.82 5.98 18.46
CA THR A 84 3.07 6.00 19.19
C THR A 84 4.13 5.36 18.32
N ILE A 85 5.39 5.43 18.77
CA ILE A 85 6.48 4.73 18.09
C ILE A 85 6.18 3.23 18.02
N GLU A 86 5.61 2.69 19.10
CA GLU A 86 5.25 1.27 19.16
C GLU A 86 4.23 0.89 18.09
N THR A 87 3.21 1.72 17.89
CA THR A 87 2.19 1.49 16.87
C THR A 87 2.79 1.54 15.48
N ALA A 88 3.69 2.49 15.23
CA ALA A 88 4.37 2.61 13.96
C ALA A 88 5.22 1.37 13.68
N VAL A 89 5.97 0.92 14.67
CA VAL A 89 6.82 -0.27 14.54
C VAL A 89 5.97 -1.51 14.29
N GLU A 90 4.87 -1.66 15.02
CA GLU A 90 3.95 -2.78 14.83
C GLU A 90 3.39 -2.79 13.40
N SER A 91 2.97 -1.64 12.90
CA SER A 91 2.44 -1.53 11.54
C SER A 91 3.47 -1.99 10.51
N LEU A 92 4.70 -1.52 10.64
CA LEU A 92 5.77 -1.88 9.70
C LEU A 92 6.13 -3.37 9.80
N LYS A 93 6.13 -3.93 10.99
CA LYS A 93 6.38 -5.36 11.18
C LYS A 93 5.30 -6.23 10.54
N LYS A 94 4.08 -5.73 10.49
CA LYS A 94 2.96 -6.46 9.89
C LYS A 94 2.82 -6.24 8.40
N GLY A 95 3.75 -5.52 7.80
CA GLY A 95 3.84 -5.38 6.36
C GLY A 95 3.41 -4.04 5.79
N ALA A 96 3.15 -3.04 6.62
CA ALA A 96 2.84 -1.70 6.11
C ALA A 96 4.03 -1.16 5.32
N TYR A 97 3.73 -0.48 4.24
CA TYR A 97 4.77 0.14 3.43
C TYR A 97 5.41 1.32 4.16
N ASP A 98 4.60 2.13 4.83
CA ASP A 98 5.08 3.27 5.60
C ASP A 98 4.04 3.68 6.63
N TYR A 99 4.41 4.61 7.49
CA TYR A 99 3.57 5.15 8.54
C TYR A 99 3.69 6.67 8.54
N ILE A 100 2.56 7.36 8.52
CA ILE A 100 2.52 8.82 8.50
C ILE A 100 1.66 9.33 9.66
N SER A 101 2.19 10.29 10.42
CA SER A 101 1.44 10.92 11.51
C SER A 101 0.46 11.97 10.98
N LYS A 102 -0.68 12.11 11.63
CA LYS A 102 -1.63 13.18 11.31
C LYS A 102 -1.30 14.42 12.15
N PRO A 103 -1.52 15.63 11.63
CA PRO A 103 -1.93 15.91 10.26
C PRO A 103 -0.78 15.60 9.30
N PRO A 104 -1.05 15.00 8.15
CA PRO A 104 0.02 14.64 7.24
C PRO A 104 0.64 15.87 6.60
N ASP A 105 1.98 15.90 6.55
CA ASP A 105 2.68 16.87 5.75
C ASP A 105 2.42 16.55 4.27
N LEU A 106 1.97 17.54 3.52
CA LEU A 106 1.59 17.34 2.12
C LEU A 106 2.74 16.74 1.30
N ASN A 107 3.94 17.28 1.44
CA ASN A 107 5.08 16.79 0.69
C ASN A 107 5.43 15.35 1.05
N ARG A 108 5.42 15.04 2.35
CA ARG A 108 5.69 13.68 2.79
C ARG A 108 4.65 12.70 2.27
N LEU A 109 3.38 13.08 2.34
CA LEU A 109 2.29 12.25 1.85
C LEU A 109 2.46 11.94 0.36
N LEU A 110 2.70 12.96 -0.45
CA LEU A 110 2.83 12.79 -1.90
C LEU A 110 4.07 11.98 -2.27
N VAL A 111 5.19 12.22 -1.60
CA VAL A 111 6.42 11.44 -1.84
C VAL A 111 6.19 9.97 -1.48
N THR A 112 5.59 9.72 -0.33
CA THR A 112 5.32 8.36 0.13
C THR A 112 4.37 7.63 -0.83
N VAL A 113 3.31 8.31 -1.27
CA VAL A 113 2.35 7.73 -2.22
C VAL A 113 3.02 7.42 -3.55
N ARG A 114 3.81 8.35 -4.09
CA ARG A 114 4.53 8.11 -5.34
C ARG A 114 5.48 6.93 -5.25
N ASN A 115 6.23 6.86 -4.16
CA ASN A 115 7.16 5.76 -3.95
C ASN A 115 6.43 4.43 -3.84
N ALA A 116 5.28 4.40 -3.18
CA ALA A 116 4.47 3.21 -3.06
C ALA A 116 3.94 2.75 -4.42
N LEU A 117 3.47 3.67 -5.24
CA LEU A 117 2.99 3.36 -6.58
C LEU A 117 4.12 2.84 -7.47
N ASP A 118 5.29 3.44 -7.39
CA ASP A 118 6.46 2.99 -8.14
C ASP A 118 6.89 1.60 -7.68
N ARG A 119 6.87 1.34 -6.39
CA ARG A 119 7.24 0.02 -5.86
C ARG A 119 6.33 -1.07 -6.41
N LYS A 120 5.02 -0.83 -6.47
CA LYS A 120 4.08 -1.81 -7.00
C LYS A 120 4.40 -2.12 -8.45
N THR A 121 4.67 -1.11 -9.25
CA THR A 121 5.04 -1.26 -10.65
C THR A 121 6.31 -2.09 -10.80
N LEU A 122 7.34 -1.78 -10.00
CA LEU A 122 8.61 -2.51 -10.03
C LEU A 122 8.44 -3.99 -9.67
N VAL A 123 7.66 -4.29 -8.63
CA VAL A 123 7.40 -5.67 -8.24
C VAL A 123 6.73 -6.43 -9.37
N LYS A 124 5.74 -5.82 -10.01
CA LYS A 124 5.03 -6.43 -11.12
C LYS A 124 5.96 -6.70 -12.30
N GLU A 125 6.81 -5.75 -12.66
CA GLU A 125 7.79 -5.90 -13.74
C GLU A 125 8.80 -7.00 -13.43
N THR A 126 9.29 -7.02 -12.22
CA THR A 126 10.25 -8.03 -11.79
C THR A 126 9.68 -9.43 -11.92
N ARG A 127 8.44 -9.64 -11.52
CA ARG A 127 7.77 -10.94 -11.66
C ARG A 127 7.63 -11.35 -13.12
N THR A 128 7.26 -10.40 -13.97
CA THR A 128 7.15 -10.64 -15.40
C THR A 128 8.48 -11.05 -16.00
N LEU A 129 9.55 -10.35 -15.64
CA LEU A 129 10.89 -10.68 -16.12
C LEU A 129 11.35 -12.05 -15.64
N LYS A 130 11.10 -12.38 -14.38
CA LYS A 130 11.45 -13.70 -13.86
C LYS A 130 10.76 -14.81 -14.61
N ARG A 131 9.50 -14.64 -14.96
CA ARG A 131 8.76 -15.63 -15.73
C ARG A 131 9.35 -15.81 -17.10
N LYS A 132 9.72 -14.74 -17.77
CA LYS A 132 10.34 -14.80 -19.09
C LYS A 132 11.67 -15.52 -19.04
N VAL A 133 12.48 -15.21 -18.06
CA VAL A 133 13.78 -15.85 -17.90
C VAL A 133 13.59 -17.36 -17.66
N SER A 134 12.67 -17.74 -16.80
CA SER A 134 12.38 -19.15 -16.53
C SER A 134 11.95 -19.89 -17.78
N SER A 135 11.13 -19.28 -18.60
CA SER A 135 10.66 -19.94 -19.81
C SER A 135 11.75 -20.10 -20.86
N LYS A 136 12.80 -19.25 -20.82
CA LYS A 136 13.89 -19.42 -21.75
C LYS A 136 14.94 -20.33 -21.27
N SER A 137 15.04 -20.62 -20.08
CA SER A 137 16.13 -21.16 -19.62
C SER A 137 16.42 -22.21 -19.68
N ALA A 138 17.03 -22.50 -19.73
CA ALA A 138 17.80 -23.03 -19.40
C ALA A 138 19.03 -22.50 -19.02
N SER A 139 19.44 -21.99 -18.78
CA SER A 139 20.50 -21.56 -18.40
C SER A 139 20.87 -21.07 -17.41
N PRO A 140 21.47 -21.19 -17.01
CA PRO A 140 21.74 -20.62 -16.08
C PRO A 140 22.72 -19.88 -15.83
N ILE A 141 22.95 -19.65 -15.91
CA ILE A 141 23.56 -19.15 -15.60
C ILE A 141 23.86 -18.47 -15.04
N ILE A 142 24.01 -18.32 -14.76
CA ILE A 142 24.34 -17.85 -14.14
C ILE A 142 24.64 -17.62 -13.35
N GLY A 143 24.98 -17.77 -13.28
CA GLY A 143 25.31 -17.54 -12.41
C GLY A 143 25.66 -17.78 -12.06
N THR A 144 25.97 -17.67 -12.22
CA THR A 144 26.55 -17.76 -11.75
C THR A 144 27.02 -17.97 -11.52
N SER A 145 27.08 -17.99 -11.60
CA SER A 145 27.75 -18.05 -11.32
C SER A 145 28.29 -18.24 -11.41
N ALA A 146 28.35 -18.13 -11.64
CA ALA A 146 29.03 -18.16 -11.68
C ALA A 146 29.66 -18.34 -11.80
N PRO A 147 29.95 -18.34 -11.88
CA PRO A 147 30.75 -18.38 -11.94
C PRO A 147 31.39 -18.61 -12.03
N ILE A 148 31.46 -18.55 -12.24
CA ILE A 148 32.04 -18.62 -12.19
C ILE A 148 32.48 -18.83 -12.24
N MET A 149 32.47 -18.98 -12.47
CA MET A 149 32.82 -18.95 -12.32
C MET A 149 33.13 -18.89 -12.11
#